data_383ab9a692f217743b60dbabc6e7c106
#
_entry.id   383ab9a692f217743b60dbabc6e7c106
#
_cell.length_a   1.000
_cell.length_b   1.000
_cell.length_c   1.000
_cell.angle_alpha   90.00
_cell.angle_beta   90.00
_cell.angle_gamma   90.00
#
_symmetry.space_group_name_H-M   'P 1'
#
loop_
_entity.id
_entity.type
_entity.pdbx_description
1 polymer ?
#
loop_
_entity_poly.entity_id
_entity_poly.type
_entity_poly.pdbx_seq_one_letter_code
_entity_poly.pdbx_strand_id
1 'polypeptide(L)'
;MIGAGENSKIEANKDSYFPKITGIDLDGKKQQLPAAFKNKFNLVIVAFKREQQLEVDTWIKAIEPILKENSNLSFYEIPLIYEISTIGRMWVNNGMRFGIPDEVARKRTITVYTNREEFFRITKMQEDKIYALLIDANGKILWKAEGVSNETNIIDIKKIILTK
;
A
#
# COMPACT_ATOMS: atom_id res chain seq x y z
N MET A 1 -17.31 16.77 2.90
CA MET A 1 -16.26 17.00 1.94
C MET A 1 -14.90 17.00 2.59
N ILE A 2 -13.97 16.68 1.88
CA ILE A 2 -12.60 16.83 2.32
C ILE A 2 -12.22 18.28 2.12
N GLY A 3 -11.83 18.95 3.16
CA GLY A 3 -11.18 20.22 3.00
C GLY A 3 -9.98 20.02 2.11
N ALA A 4 -9.51 21.07 1.48
CA ALA A 4 -8.44 20.98 0.50
C ALA A 4 -7.22 20.29 1.08
N GLY A 5 -6.94 19.12 0.58
CA GLY A 5 -5.78 18.35 0.97
C GLY A 5 -5.85 17.70 2.34
N GLU A 6 -6.99 17.71 2.97
CA GLU A 6 -7.10 17.11 4.28
C GLU A 6 -7.18 15.61 4.19
N ASN A 7 -8.29 15.03 4.53
CA ASN A 7 -8.44 13.58 4.53
C ASN A 7 -8.95 13.07 3.21
N SER A 8 -8.42 11.95 2.75
CA SER A 8 -9.07 11.19 1.70
C SER A 8 -10.35 10.59 2.26
N LYS A 9 -11.43 10.76 1.52
CA LYS A 9 -12.69 10.14 1.87
C LYS A 9 -12.59 8.64 1.62
N ILE A 10 -12.99 7.84 2.62
CA ILE A 10 -13.01 6.39 2.49
C ILE A 10 -14.41 5.97 2.10
N GLU A 11 -14.52 5.24 0.99
CA GLU A 11 -15.78 4.63 0.60
C GLU A 11 -15.76 3.17 1.00
N ALA A 12 -16.81 2.75 1.72
CA ALA A 12 -16.96 1.37 2.11
C ALA A 12 -17.16 0.49 0.87
N ASN A 13 -16.43 -0.58 0.80
CA ASN A 13 -16.57 -1.60 -0.23
C ASN A 13 -17.08 -2.88 0.38
N LYS A 14 -17.56 -3.76 -0.49
CA LYS A 14 -17.91 -5.11 -0.07
C LYS A 14 -16.66 -5.84 0.41
N ASP A 15 -16.86 -6.85 1.23
CA ASP A 15 -15.78 -7.71 1.68
C ASP A 15 -14.93 -8.17 0.50
N SER A 16 -13.64 -8.31 0.74
CA SER A 16 -12.66 -8.75 -0.24
C SER A 16 -12.23 -7.71 -1.27
N TYR A 17 -12.63 -6.46 -1.15
CA TYR A 17 -12.13 -5.39 -2.01
C TYR A 17 -11.38 -4.35 -1.20
N PHE A 18 -10.32 -3.83 -1.79
CA PHE A 18 -9.59 -2.71 -1.18
C PHE A 18 -10.49 -1.47 -1.17
N PRO A 19 -10.54 -0.71 -0.06
CA PRO A 19 -11.42 0.46 0.00
C PRO A 19 -11.01 1.54 -0.98
N LYS A 20 -11.99 2.27 -1.50
CA LYS A 20 -11.72 3.40 -2.39
C LYS A 20 -11.21 4.57 -1.56
N ILE A 21 -10.00 4.99 -1.85
CA ILE A 21 -9.34 6.06 -1.09
C ILE A 21 -8.29 6.72 -1.97
N THR A 22 -8.05 8.00 -1.77
CA THR A 22 -7.05 8.75 -2.53
C THR A 22 -5.74 8.80 -1.76
N GLY A 23 -4.65 8.52 -2.46
CA GLY A 23 -3.31 8.70 -1.94
C GLY A 23 -2.50 9.64 -2.81
N ILE A 24 -1.26 9.90 -2.41
CA ILE A 24 -0.33 10.75 -3.13
C ILE A 24 1.00 10.02 -3.22
N ASP A 25 1.52 9.85 -4.44
CA ASP A 25 2.83 9.21 -4.58
C ASP A 25 3.96 10.18 -4.19
N LEU A 26 5.18 9.69 -4.14
CA LEU A 26 6.31 10.52 -3.70
C LEU A 26 6.74 11.57 -4.72
N ASP A 27 6.17 11.55 -5.91
CA ASP A 27 6.33 12.60 -6.92
C ASP A 27 5.20 13.64 -6.85
N GLY A 28 4.32 13.52 -5.87
CA GLY A 28 3.24 14.48 -5.64
C GLY A 28 1.98 14.25 -6.43
N LYS A 29 1.89 13.15 -7.17
CA LYS A 29 0.71 12.85 -7.99
C LYS A 29 -0.35 12.14 -7.17
N LYS A 30 -1.60 12.57 -7.33
CA LYS A 30 -2.74 11.90 -6.71
C LYS A 30 -2.98 10.56 -7.39
N GLN A 31 -3.24 9.56 -6.58
CA GLN A 31 -3.54 8.20 -7.03
C GLN A 31 -4.86 7.76 -6.42
N GLN A 32 -5.79 7.33 -7.25
CA GLN A 32 -7.06 6.77 -6.77
C GLN A 32 -6.85 5.29 -6.51
N LEU A 33 -7.09 4.84 -5.28
CA LEU A 33 -6.98 3.44 -4.92
C LEU A 33 -8.37 2.82 -4.84
N PRO A 34 -8.52 1.58 -5.24
CA PRO A 34 -7.53 0.64 -5.79
C PRO A 34 -7.27 0.77 -7.29
N ALA A 35 -7.88 1.73 -7.98
CA ALA A 35 -7.77 1.86 -9.43
C ALA A 35 -6.33 2.01 -9.93
N ALA A 36 -5.44 2.58 -9.10
CA ALA A 36 -4.03 2.73 -9.45
C ALA A 36 -3.28 1.40 -9.52
N PHE A 37 -3.82 0.35 -8.92
CA PHE A 37 -3.24 -1.00 -8.99
C PHE A 37 -3.67 -1.66 -10.29
N LYS A 38 -2.99 -1.32 -11.38
CA LYS A 38 -3.44 -1.66 -12.75
C LYS A 38 -2.98 -3.00 -13.27
N ASN A 39 -1.99 -3.60 -12.66
CA ASN A 39 -1.46 -4.87 -13.15
C ASN A 39 -2.43 -6.01 -12.83
N LYS A 40 -2.21 -7.16 -13.46
CA LYS A 40 -3.01 -8.36 -13.20
C LYS A 40 -2.96 -8.74 -11.73
N PHE A 41 -1.77 -8.62 -11.12
CA PHE A 41 -1.55 -8.85 -9.70
C PHE A 41 -0.76 -7.69 -9.11
N ASN A 42 -1.14 -7.26 -7.93
CA ASN A 42 -0.47 -6.16 -7.24
C ASN A 42 -0.29 -6.57 -5.78
N LEU A 43 0.95 -6.71 -5.34
CA LEU A 43 1.25 -6.93 -3.93
C LEU A 43 1.34 -5.57 -3.25
N VAL A 44 0.46 -5.36 -2.29
CA VAL A 44 0.30 -4.07 -1.62
C VAL A 44 0.59 -4.24 -0.14
N ILE A 45 1.56 -3.49 0.37
CA ILE A 45 1.91 -3.51 1.79
C ILE A 45 1.39 -2.25 2.45
N VAL A 46 0.51 -2.40 3.43
CA VAL A 46 -0.08 -1.29 4.18
C VAL A 46 0.62 -1.20 5.53
N ALA A 47 1.16 -0.03 5.84
CA ALA A 47 1.83 0.25 7.11
C ALA A 47 1.25 1.52 7.73
N PHE A 48 1.34 1.65 9.05
CA PHE A 48 0.69 2.71 9.80
C PHE A 48 1.65 3.53 10.63
N LYS A 49 2.87 3.04 10.82
CA LYS A 49 3.88 3.69 11.67
C LYS A 49 5.24 3.63 11.00
N ARG A 50 6.03 4.67 11.21
CA ARG A 50 7.38 4.76 10.67
C ARG A 50 8.26 3.59 11.10
N GLU A 51 8.09 3.14 12.34
CA GLU A 51 8.86 2.04 12.91
C GLU A 51 8.62 0.72 12.20
N GLN A 52 7.53 0.62 11.45
CA GLN A 52 7.19 -0.59 10.71
C GLN A 52 7.96 -0.73 9.40
N GLN A 53 8.79 0.25 9.04
CA GLN A 53 9.54 0.19 7.78
C GLN A 53 10.45 -1.04 7.71
N LEU A 54 11.03 -1.47 8.81
CA LEU A 54 11.87 -2.67 8.82
C LEU A 54 11.08 -3.93 8.46
N GLU A 55 9.83 -3.99 8.88
CA GLU A 55 8.93 -5.10 8.52
C GLU A 55 8.56 -5.04 7.04
N VAL A 56 8.27 -3.83 6.53
CA VAL A 56 7.98 -3.62 5.10
C VAL A 56 9.18 -4.05 4.26
N ASP A 57 10.38 -3.74 4.68
CA ASP A 57 11.61 -4.08 3.98
C ASP A 57 11.78 -5.60 3.79
N THR A 58 11.24 -6.42 4.69
CA THR A 58 11.28 -7.88 4.52
C THR A 58 10.49 -8.32 3.29
N TRP A 59 9.39 -7.64 3.01
CA TRP A 59 8.57 -7.91 1.84
C TRP A 59 9.26 -7.46 0.56
N ILE A 60 9.88 -6.28 0.59
CA ILE A 60 10.63 -5.78 -0.57
C ILE A 60 11.69 -6.77 -0.99
N LYS A 61 12.49 -7.24 -0.04
CA LYS A 61 13.54 -8.22 -0.30
C LYS A 61 12.99 -9.53 -0.86
N ALA A 62 11.91 -10.03 -0.26
CA ALA A 62 11.35 -11.32 -0.63
C ALA A 62 10.70 -11.31 -2.01
N ILE A 63 10.06 -10.19 -2.38
CA ILE A 63 9.30 -10.12 -3.62
C ILE A 63 10.16 -9.71 -4.82
N GLU A 64 11.31 -9.07 -4.60
CA GLU A 64 12.13 -8.54 -5.68
C GLU A 64 12.48 -9.57 -6.76
N PRO A 65 12.95 -10.79 -6.43
CA PRO A 65 13.22 -11.79 -7.46
C PRO A 65 11.97 -12.16 -8.26
N ILE A 66 10.82 -12.22 -7.61
CA ILE A 66 9.57 -12.59 -8.25
C ILE A 66 9.10 -11.50 -9.19
N LEU A 67 9.28 -10.23 -8.80
CA LEU A 67 8.96 -9.08 -9.65
C LEU A 67 9.77 -9.11 -10.96
N LYS A 68 11.03 -9.50 -10.88
CA LYS A 68 11.90 -9.57 -12.06
C LYS A 68 11.47 -10.65 -13.05
N GLU A 69 10.86 -11.71 -12.55
CA GLU A 69 10.46 -12.86 -13.38
C GLU A 69 9.01 -12.78 -13.86
N ASN A 70 8.20 -11.89 -13.29
CA ASN A 70 6.77 -11.83 -13.56
C ASN A 70 6.32 -10.40 -13.84
N SER A 71 6.22 -10.04 -15.11
CA SER A 71 5.78 -8.71 -15.54
C SER A 71 4.32 -8.43 -15.20
N ASN A 72 3.55 -9.44 -14.87
CA ASN A 72 2.16 -9.31 -14.47
C ASN A 72 1.97 -9.03 -12.97
N LEU A 73 3.06 -8.89 -12.22
CA LEU A 73 3.04 -8.55 -10.80
C LEU A 73 3.67 -7.18 -10.58
N SER A 74 2.99 -6.35 -9.82
CA SER A 74 3.52 -5.06 -9.36
C SER A 74 3.56 -5.03 -7.83
N PHE A 75 4.35 -4.12 -7.28
CA PHE A 75 4.52 -3.96 -5.84
C PHE A 75 4.25 -2.51 -5.44
N TYR A 76 3.52 -2.32 -4.34
CA TYR A 76 3.20 -1.00 -3.79
C TYR A 76 3.36 -0.98 -2.28
N GLU A 77 3.82 0.15 -1.75
CA GLU A 77 3.80 0.46 -0.33
C GLU A 77 2.76 1.55 -0.08
N ILE A 78 1.91 1.35 0.90
CA ILE A 78 0.87 2.30 1.26
C ILE A 78 1.06 2.70 2.73
N PRO A 79 1.89 3.74 3.00
CA PRO A 79 1.95 4.32 4.33
C PRO A 79 0.65 5.07 4.59
N LEU A 80 -0.11 4.61 5.58
CA LEU A 80 -1.39 5.22 5.93
C LEU A 80 -1.20 5.97 7.25
N ILE A 81 -1.17 7.29 7.17
CA ILE A 81 -0.82 8.14 8.30
C ILE A 81 -1.97 9.08 8.67
N TYR A 82 -1.89 9.62 9.89
CA TYR A 82 -2.89 10.57 10.35
C TYR A 82 -2.86 11.83 9.52
N GLU A 83 -4.00 12.48 9.45
CA GLU A 83 -4.06 13.83 8.92
C GLU A 83 -3.13 14.73 9.73
N ILE A 84 -2.30 15.47 9.03
CA ILE A 84 -1.39 16.45 9.61
C ILE A 84 -1.52 17.74 8.83
N SER A 85 -0.97 18.83 9.36
CA SER A 85 -0.97 20.12 8.67
C SER A 85 -0.27 20.01 7.31
N THR A 86 -0.59 20.93 6.40
CA THR A 86 0.05 20.98 5.07
C THR A 86 1.58 21.01 5.19
N ILE A 87 2.10 21.78 6.13
CA ILE A 87 3.55 21.86 6.37
C ILE A 87 4.09 20.51 6.80
N GLY A 88 3.40 19.84 7.73
CA GLY A 88 3.78 18.52 8.19
C GLY A 88 3.77 17.48 7.08
N ARG A 89 2.76 17.53 6.21
CA ARG A 89 2.69 16.63 5.04
C ARG A 89 3.87 16.82 4.11
N MET A 90 4.22 18.06 3.81
CA MET A 90 5.38 18.36 2.96
C MET A 90 6.65 17.81 3.58
N TRP A 91 6.83 17.99 4.88
CA TRP A 91 8.01 17.51 5.58
C TRP A 91 8.12 15.97 5.54
N VAL A 92 7.02 15.28 5.80
CA VAL A 92 6.98 13.82 5.77
C VAL A 92 7.26 13.31 4.35
N ASN A 93 6.60 13.88 3.35
CA ASN A 93 6.79 13.47 1.96
C ASN A 93 8.22 13.73 1.49
N ASN A 94 8.80 14.88 1.82
CA ASN A 94 10.18 15.18 1.47
C ASN A 94 11.15 14.23 2.17
N GLY A 95 10.92 13.90 3.41
CA GLY A 95 11.74 12.94 4.15
C GLY A 95 11.69 11.55 3.52
N MET A 96 10.51 11.08 3.15
CA MET A 96 10.35 9.81 2.46
C MET A 96 11.04 9.82 1.10
N ARG A 97 10.88 10.91 0.34
CA ARG A 97 11.47 11.06 -0.98
C ARG A 97 12.99 11.02 -0.94
N PHE A 98 13.61 11.70 0.03
CA PHE A 98 15.05 11.66 0.20
C PHE A 98 15.56 10.28 0.60
N GLY A 99 14.76 9.51 1.34
CA GLY A 99 15.09 8.15 1.71
C GLY A 99 14.94 7.14 0.59
N ILE A 100 14.27 7.51 -0.51
CA ILE A 100 13.98 6.63 -1.65
C ILE A 100 14.40 7.33 -2.93
N PRO A 101 15.68 7.26 -3.33
CA PRO A 101 16.17 7.97 -4.51
C PRO A 101 15.71 7.36 -5.83
N ASP A 102 15.38 6.07 -5.85
CA ASP A 102 14.93 5.38 -7.05
C ASP A 102 13.55 5.87 -7.48
N GLU A 103 13.45 6.35 -8.71
CA GLU A 103 12.18 6.85 -9.27
C GLU A 103 11.09 5.79 -9.26
N VAL A 104 11.42 4.55 -9.60
CA VAL A 104 10.44 3.45 -9.61
C VAL A 104 9.92 3.21 -8.21
N ALA A 105 10.80 3.20 -7.22
CA ALA A 105 10.40 3.02 -5.82
C ALA A 105 9.53 4.18 -5.33
N ARG A 106 9.83 5.42 -5.76
CA ARG A 106 9.00 6.58 -5.39
C ARG A 106 7.59 6.48 -5.94
N LYS A 107 7.43 5.97 -7.16
CA LYS A 107 6.10 5.79 -7.77
C LYS A 107 5.32 4.65 -7.10
N ARG A 108 6.00 3.70 -6.51
CA ARG A 108 5.38 2.58 -5.81
C ARG A 108 4.92 2.91 -4.39
N THR A 109 5.38 4.04 -3.86
CA THR A 109 5.00 4.47 -2.51
C THR A 109 3.88 5.49 -2.61
N ILE A 110 2.70 5.12 -2.15
CA ILE A 110 1.50 5.97 -2.20
C ILE A 110 1.05 6.23 -0.77
N THR A 111 1.27 7.46 -0.32
CA THR A 111 0.92 7.86 1.05
C THR A 111 -0.54 8.24 1.14
N VAL A 112 -1.24 7.72 2.14
CA VAL A 112 -2.64 8.01 2.38
C VAL A 112 -2.78 8.79 3.69
N TYR A 113 -3.33 9.99 3.60
CA TYR A 113 -3.67 10.84 4.74
C TYR A 113 -5.17 10.73 4.97
N THR A 114 -5.58 10.07 6.04
CA THR A 114 -7.01 9.79 6.25
C THR A 114 -7.35 9.63 7.72
N ASN A 115 -8.65 9.55 7.99
CA ASN A 115 -9.14 9.16 9.29
C ASN A 115 -8.86 7.66 9.48
N ARG A 116 -7.86 7.35 10.29
CA ARG A 116 -7.41 5.98 10.51
C ARG A 116 -8.44 5.14 11.23
N GLU A 117 -9.19 5.71 12.13
CA GLU A 117 -10.23 4.99 12.88
C GLU A 117 -11.29 4.44 11.93
N GLU A 118 -11.72 5.25 10.96
CA GLU A 118 -12.68 4.80 9.97
C GLU A 118 -12.09 3.74 9.06
N PHE A 119 -10.82 3.91 8.65
CA PHE A 119 -10.12 2.91 7.86
C PHE A 119 -10.06 1.57 8.61
N PHE A 120 -9.70 1.59 9.88
CA PHE A 120 -9.64 0.37 10.69
C PHE A 120 -11.02 -0.26 10.87
N ARG A 121 -12.05 0.55 11.02
CA ARG A 121 -13.42 0.06 11.14
C ARG A 121 -13.87 -0.69 9.89
N ILE A 122 -13.54 -0.15 8.72
CA ILE A 122 -13.91 -0.73 7.43
C ILE A 122 -13.08 -1.97 7.12
N THR A 123 -11.77 -1.91 7.31
CA THR A 123 -10.85 -2.97 6.89
C THR A 123 -10.61 -4.03 7.95
N LYS A 124 -10.92 -3.74 9.22
CA LYS A 124 -10.61 -4.57 10.38
C LYS A 124 -9.10 -4.71 10.62
N MET A 125 -8.29 -3.87 10.01
CA MET A 125 -6.85 -3.82 10.25
C MET A 125 -6.55 -3.15 11.59
N GLN A 126 -5.34 -3.38 12.11
CA GLN A 126 -4.86 -2.83 13.38
C GLN A 126 -3.55 -2.10 13.14
N GLU A 127 -3.34 -0.99 13.84
CA GLU A 127 -2.17 -0.14 13.58
C GLU A 127 -0.84 -0.73 14.07
N ASP A 128 -0.88 -1.74 14.91
CA ASP A 128 0.34 -2.38 15.43
C ASP A 128 0.93 -3.43 14.48
N LYS A 129 0.31 -3.65 13.35
CA LYS A 129 0.72 -4.63 12.35
C LYS A 129 0.79 -4.01 10.97
N ILE A 130 1.65 -4.55 10.11
CA ILE A 130 1.57 -4.30 8.68
C ILE A 130 0.74 -5.39 8.03
N TYR A 131 0.22 -5.10 6.84
CA TYR A 131 -0.61 -6.05 6.08
C TYR A 131 -0.10 -6.16 4.67
N ALA A 132 -0.01 -7.39 4.18
CA ALA A 132 0.33 -7.67 2.80
C ALA A 132 -0.93 -8.18 2.09
N LEU A 133 -1.30 -7.53 1.00
CA LEU A 133 -2.51 -7.86 0.25
C LEU A 133 -2.12 -8.12 -1.20
N LEU A 134 -2.57 -9.23 -1.75
CA LEU A 134 -2.45 -9.47 -3.19
C LEU A 134 -3.76 -9.08 -3.84
N ILE A 135 -3.73 -8.06 -4.68
CA ILE A 135 -4.93 -7.40 -5.24
C ILE A 135 -4.90 -7.52 -6.75
N ASP A 136 -6.04 -7.87 -7.35
CA ASP A 136 -6.15 -7.94 -8.81
C ASP A 136 -6.46 -6.56 -9.43
N ALA A 137 -6.55 -6.51 -10.74
CA ALA A 137 -6.79 -5.26 -11.47
C ALA A 137 -8.15 -4.62 -11.18
N ASN A 138 -9.07 -5.37 -10.59
CA ASN A 138 -10.39 -4.87 -10.21
C ASN A 138 -10.47 -4.42 -8.75
N GLY A 139 -9.37 -4.47 -8.03
CA GLY A 139 -9.33 -4.11 -6.63
C GLY A 139 -9.70 -5.23 -5.67
N LYS A 140 -9.92 -6.44 -6.18
CA LYS A 140 -10.27 -7.57 -5.35
C LYS A 140 -9.05 -8.11 -4.62
N ILE A 141 -9.19 -8.34 -3.32
CA ILE A 141 -8.14 -8.93 -2.49
C ILE A 141 -8.19 -10.44 -2.65
N LEU A 142 -7.15 -10.99 -3.29
CA LEU A 142 -7.05 -12.42 -3.55
C LEU A 142 -6.40 -13.17 -2.40
N TRP A 143 -5.58 -12.48 -1.62
CA TRP A 143 -4.80 -13.09 -0.55
C TRP A 143 -4.37 -12.01 0.44
N LYS A 144 -4.20 -12.37 1.70
CA LYS A 144 -3.85 -11.44 2.77
C LYS A 144 -2.95 -12.12 3.81
N ALA A 145 -1.97 -11.38 4.32
CA ALA A 145 -1.15 -11.81 5.45
C ALA A 145 -0.83 -10.61 6.35
N GLU A 146 -0.39 -10.89 7.57
CA GLU A 146 0.00 -9.89 8.55
C GLU A 146 1.48 -10.05 8.90
N GLY A 147 2.14 -8.92 9.18
CA GLY A 147 3.51 -8.93 9.68
C GLY A 147 4.57 -9.14 8.62
N VAL A 148 5.76 -9.54 9.07
CA VAL A 148 6.92 -9.74 8.20
C VAL A 148 6.69 -10.86 7.20
N SER A 149 7.40 -10.80 6.06
CA SER A 149 7.32 -11.87 5.06
C SER A 149 7.93 -13.16 5.61
N ASN A 150 7.43 -14.27 5.11
CA ASN A 150 8.00 -15.58 5.38
C ASN A 150 7.89 -16.45 4.13
N GLU A 151 8.54 -17.61 4.19
CA GLU A 151 8.63 -18.51 3.05
C GLU A 151 7.26 -19.02 2.60
N THR A 152 6.38 -19.35 3.55
CA THR A 152 5.02 -19.80 3.24
C THR A 152 4.22 -18.75 2.48
N ASN A 153 4.31 -17.50 2.91
CA ASN A 153 3.63 -16.38 2.23
C ASN A 153 4.07 -16.24 0.78
N ILE A 154 5.36 -16.36 0.54
CA ILE A 154 5.92 -16.24 -0.81
C ILE A 154 5.47 -17.41 -1.69
N ILE A 155 5.42 -18.61 -1.14
CA ILE A 155 4.92 -19.80 -1.86
C ILE A 155 3.45 -19.59 -2.25
N ASP A 156 2.63 -19.08 -1.33
CA ASP A 156 1.22 -18.81 -1.60
C ASP A 156 1.04 -17.81 -2.74
N ILE A 157 1.79 -16.71 -2.71
CA ILE A 157 1.74 -15.69 -3.75
C ILE A 157 2.13 -16.28 -5.10
N LYS A 158 3.23 -17.03 -5.16
CA LYS A 158 3.67 -17.70 -6.39
C LYS A 158 2.58 -18.61 -6.95
N LYS A 159 1.93 -19.39 -6.11
CA LYS A 159 0.85 -20.27 -6.56
C LYS A 159 -0.26 -19.49 -7.21
N ILE A 160 -0.67 -18.37 -6.62
CA ILE A 160 -1.77 -17.57 -7.15
C ILE A 160 -1.40 -16.95 -8.50
N ILE A 161 -0.21 -16.34 -8.60
CA ILE A 161 0.18 -15.66 -9.85
C ILE A 161 0.48 -16.63 -10.99
N LEU A 162 0.83 -17.88 -10.70
CA LEU A 162 1.13 -18.87 -11.72
C LEU A 162 -0.12 -19.65 -12.17
N THR A 163 -1.18 -19.69 -11.38
CA THR A 163 -2.37 -20.48 -11.68
C THR A 163 -3.58 -19.67 -12.14
N LYS A 164 -3.49 -18.35 -12.11
CA LYS A 164 -4.58 -17.45 -12.54
C LYS A 164 -4.17 -16.52 -13.70
#